data_919f6ca6e0794abdc450304fa222bfab
#
_entry.id   919f6ca6e0794abdc450304fa222bfab
#
_cell.length_a   1.000
_cell.length_b   1.000
_cell.length_c   1.000
_cell.angle_alpha   90.00
_cell.angle_beta   90.00
_cell.angle_gamma   90.00
#
_symmetry.space_group_name_H-M   'P 1'
#
loop_
_entity.id
_entity.type
_entity.pdbx_description
1 polymer ?
#
loop_
_entity_poly.entity_id
_entity_poly.type
_entity_poly.pdbx_seq_one_letter_code
_entity_poly.pdbx_strand_id
1 'polypeptide(L)'
;SCVIVRDVSIYDILIVKVCPMSLEEIRENNIRLVTNNALNCFIKKGINKTTLSEIAAASGLTERSIYRYYSSKEDLIIASTFCYWERVKAHIYKELEQNAFDTLTGIEQISIILKSYSDMLFVDPEGIRFSLDAEVALYQVGKNSHVINRPPERFERYTGPLSIAIRKGLADGTVSPNANIKQL
;
A
#
# COMPACT_ATOMS: atom_id res chain seq x y z
N SER A 1 30.13 37.63 21.00
CA SER A 1 29.92 38.18 19.64
C SER A 1 28.43 38.13 19.36
N CYS A 2 27.85 39.34 19.37
CA CYS A 2 26.43 39.58 19.14
C CYS A 2 26.16 39.43 17.66
N VAL A 3 25.34 38.45 17.27
CA VAL A 3 24.82 38.35 15.89
C VAL A 3 23.59 39.23 15.82
N ILE A 4 23.72 40.36 15.15
CA ILE A 4 22.62 41.26 14.82
C ILE A 4 21.74 40.52 13.78
N VAL A 5 20.57 40.09 14.20
CA VAL A 5 19.49 39.68 13.26
C VAL A 5 18.94 40.99 12.68
N ARG A 6 19.32 41.30 11.44
CA ARG A 6 18.73 42.39 10.67
C ARG A 6 17.29 42.05 10.34
N ASP A 7 16.42 43.02 10.47
CA ASP A 7 15.00 43.04 10.15
C ASP A 7 14.70 42.28 8.83
N VAL A 8 14.06 41.14 8.95
CA VAL A 8 13.44 40.46 7.81
C VAL A 8 12.11 41.16 7.56
N SER A 9 12.01 41.90 6.46
CA SER A 9 10.78 42.58 6.05
C SER A 9 9.65 41.55 5.90
N ILE A 10 8.43 41.92 6.35
CA ILE A 10 7.20 41.11 6.18
C ILE A 10 6.96 40.74 4.71
N TYR A 11 7.54 41.49 3.75
CA TYR A 11 7.48 41.14 2.31
C TYR A 11 8.39 40.00 1.90
N ASP A 12 9.45 39.70 2.66
CA ASP A 12 10.35 38.56 2.38
C ASP A 12 9.77 37.21 2.82
N ILE A 13 8.79 37.23 3.73
CA ILE A 13 8.08 36.01 4.20
C ILE A 13 7.01 35.55 3.20
N LEU A 14 6.55 36.42 2.30
CA LEU A 14 5.52 36.15 1.30
C LEU A 14 6.05 35.59 -0.03
N ILE A 15 7.36 35.55 -0.24
CA ILE A 15 7.96 34.78 -1.32
C ILE A 15 8.35 33.39 -0.79
N VAL A 16 7.38 32.61 -0.36
CA VAL A 16 7.52 31.15 -0.51
C VAL A 16 7.71 30.95 -2.00
N LYS A 17 8.96 30.74 -2.42
CA LYS A 17 9.27 30.25 -3.76
C LYS A 17 8.49 28.94 -3.90
N VAL A 18 7.28 29.01 -4.44
CA VAL A 18 6.57 27.87 -4.97
C VAL A 18 7.44 27.44 -6.15
N CYS A 19 8.41 26.58 -5.85
CA CYS A 19 9.18 25.93 -6.90
C CYS A 19 8.15 25.21 -7.75
N PRO A 20 7.97 25.52 -9.03
CA PRO A 20 6.99 24.82 -9.84
C PRO A 20 7.33 23.35 -9.79
N MET A 21 6.35 22.52 -9.42
CA MET A 21 6.51 21.06 -9.40
C MET A 21 7.00 20.61 -10.77
N SER A 22 7.99 19.73 -10.78
CA SER A 22 8.46 19.13 -12.02
C SER A 22 7.34 18.32 -12.68
N LEU A 23 7.43 18.08 -13.97
CA LEU A 23 6.45 17.25 -14.70
C LEU A 23 6.37 15.83 -14.10
N GLU A 24 7.50 15.31 -13.60
CA GLU A 24 7.55 14.00 -12.98
C GLU A 24 6.83 14.00 -11.61
N GLU A 25 7.05 15.02 -10.78
CA GLU A 25 6.32 15.18 -9.51
C GLU A 25 4.80 15.30 -9.73
N ILE A 26 4.37 16.03 -10.76
CA ILE A 26 2.96 16.14 -11.15
C ILE A 26 2.43 14.77 -11.56
N ARG A 27 3.21 14.02 -12.35
CA ARG A 27 2.85 12.67 -12.80
C ARG A 27 2.71 11.70 -11.63
N GLU A 28 3.67 11.67 -10.71
CA GLU A 28 3.64 10.82 -9.52
C GLU A 28 2.47 11.17 -8.59
N ASN A 29 2.20 12.46 -8.39
CA ASN A 29 1.04 12.91 -7.63
C ASN A 29 -0.28 12.46 -8.25
N ASN A 30 -0.41 12.56 -9.57
CA ASN A 30 -1.61 12.10 -10.28
C ASN A 30 -1.77 10.58 -10.19
N ILE A 31 -0.70 9.80 -10.34
CA ILE A 31 -0.71 8.35 -10.15
C ILE A 31 -1.22 8.01 -8.74
N ARG A 32 -0.65 8.63 -7.71
CA ARG A 32 -1.07 8.43 -6.33
C ARG A 32 -2.52 8.82 -6.08
N LEU A 33 -2.95 9.95 -6.64
CA LEU A 33 -4.34 10.43 -6.54
C LEU A 33 -5.31 9.44 -7.18
N VAL A 34 -5.04 9.01 -8.40
CA VAL A 34 -5.88 8.05 -9.14
C VAL A 34 -5.95 6.72 -8.41
N THR A 35 -4.81 6.19 -7.94
CA THR A 35 -4.78 4.92 -7.19
C THR A 35 -5.60 4.97 -5.91
N ASN A 36 -5.48 6.05 -5.12
CA ASN A 36 -6.24 6.21 -3.88
C ASN A 36 -7.75 6.34 -4.15
N ASN A 37 -8.14 7.10 -5.16
CA ASN A 37 -9.55 7.25 -5.52
C ASN A 37 -10.13 5.97 -6.10
N ALA A 38 -9.36 5.23 -6.89
CA ALA A 38 -9.74 3.91 -7.40
C ALA A 38 -9.98 2.93 -6.25
N LEU A 39 -9.03 2.85 -5.31
CA LEU A 39 -9.17 2.03 -4.11
C LEU A 39 -10.46 2.37 -3.34
N ASN A 40 -10.72 3.64 -3.10
CA ASN A 40 -11.92 4.09 -2.40
C ASN A 40 -13.21 3.73 -3.17
N CYS A 41 -13.22 3.86 -4.51
CA CYS A 41 -14.35 3.46 -5.34
C CYS A 41 -14.56 1.94 -5.30
N PHE A 42 -13.48 1.15 -5.40
CA PHE A 42 -13.54 -0.31 -5.34
C PHE A 42 -14.03 -0.81 -3.98
N ILE A 43 -13.58 -0.22 -2.88
CA ILE A 43 -14.04 -0.55 -1.53
C ILE A 43 -15.55 -0.27 -1.40
N LYS A 44 -15.99 0.92 -1.83
CA LYS A 44 -17.40 1.35 -1.66
C LYS A 44 -18.37 0.59 -2.54
N LYS A 45 -18.04 0.38 -3.82
CA LYS A 45 -18.97 -0.16 -4.83
C LYS A 45 -18.67 -1.59 -5.27
N GLY A 46 -17.48 -2.08 -4.99
CA GLY A 46 -16.93 -3.30 -5.54
C GLY A 46 -16.28 -3.09 -6.91
N ILE A 47 -15.35 -3.99 -7.26
CA ILE A 47 -14.53 -3.91 -8.46
C ILE A 47 -15.38 -3.92 -9.74
N ASN A 48 -16.35 -4.84 -9.82
CA ASN A 48 -17.17 -5.03 -11.03
C ASN A 48 -18.09 -3.86 -11.32
N LYS A 49 -18.58 -3.18 -10.28
CA LYS A 49 -19.54 -2.06 -10.40
C LYS A 49 -18.86 -0.71 -10.56
N THR A 50 -17.54 -0.61 -10.36
CA THR A 50 -16.80 0.62 -10.50
C THR A 50 -16.33 0.80 -11.94
N THR A 51 -16.57 1.98 -12.51
CA THR A 51 -16.14 2.36 -13.87
C THR A 51 -14.94 3.29 -13.83
N LEU A 52 -14.15 3.33 -14.92
CA LEU A 52 -13.03 4.29 -15.03
C LEU A 52 -13.52 5.74 -15.07
N SER A 53 -14.72 5.98 -15.59
CA SER A 53 -15.36 7.30 -15.59
C SER A 53 -15.59 7.82 -14.17
N GLU A 54 -16.07 6.97 -13.26
CA GLU A 54 -16.28 7.32 -11.85
C GLU A 54 -14.95 7.61 -11.14
N ILE A 55 -13.91 6.81 -11.42
CA ILE A 55 -12.57 7.03 -10.86
C ILE A 55 -11.99 8.34 -11.39
N ALA A 56 -12.17 8.63 -12.68
CA ALA A 56 -11.74 9.86 -13.31
C ALA A 56 -12.40 11.09 -12.64
N ALA A 57 -13.74 11.03 -12.51
CA ALA A 57 -14.51 12.08 -11.85
C ALA A 57 -14.07 12.28 -10.39
N ALA A 58 -13.87 11.20 -9.63
CA ALA A 58 -13.38 11.26 -8.25
C ALA A 58 -11.97 11.85 -8.15
N SER A 59 -11.16 11.73 -9.21
CA SER A 59 -9.79 12.23 -9.27
C SER A 59 -9.67 13.63 -9.88
N GLY A 60 -10.78 14.23 -10.34
CA GLY A 60 -10.75 15.50 -11.06
C GLY A 60 -10.03 15.41 -12.40
N LEU A 61 -10.00 14.24 -13.02
CA LEU A 61 -9.31 13.94 -14.27
C LEU A 61 -10.29 13.42 -15.33
N THR A 62 -9.79 13.26 -16.55
CA THR A 62 -10.52 12.55 -17.63
C THR A 62 -10.11 11.07 -17.66
N GLU A 63 -10.97 10.20 -18.19
CA GLU A 63 -10.61 8.79 -18.44
C GLU A 63 -9.35 8.66 -19.29
N ARG A 64 -9.20 9.50 -20.32
CA ARG A 64 -7.98 9.55 -21.15
C ARG A 64 -6.73 9.84 -20.31
N SER A 65 -6.86 10.64 -19.26
CA SER A 65 -5.74 10.91 -18.33
C SER A 65 -5.41 9.69 -17.50
N ILE A 66 -6.40 8.87 -17.09
CA ILE A 66 -6.16 7.62 -16.38
C ILE A 66 -5.40 6.64 -17.29
N TYR A 67 -5.81 6.48 -18.55
CA TYR A 67 -5.12 5.60 -19.49
C TYR A 67 -3.66 5.98 -19.78
N ARG A 68 -3.22 7.20 -19.47
CA ARG A 68 -1.81 7.57 -19.53
C ARG A 68 -0.98 6.98 -18.39
N TYR A 69 -1.63 6.60 -17.29
CA TYR A 69 -0.98 6.05 -16.09
C TYR A 69 -1.18 4.54 -15.98
N TYR A 70 -2.33 4.04 -16.40
CA TYR A 70 -2.73 2.65 -16.28
C TYR A 70 -3.28 2.16 -17.63
N SER A 71 -2.68 1.10 -18.18
CA SER A 71 -3.04 0.58 -19.51
C SER A 71 -4.43 -0.09 -19.49
N SER A 72 -4.86 -0.57 -18.35
CA SER A 72 -6.12 -1.29 -18.16
C SER A 72 -6.72 -1.05 -16.78
N LYS A 73 -7.97 -1.48 -16.60
CA LYS A 73 -8.62 -1.49 -15.28
C LYS A 73 -7.92 -2.49 -14.36
N GLU A 74 -7.42 -3.59 -14.89
CA GLU A 74 -6.67 -4.62 -14.18
C GLU A 74 -5.38 -4.05 -13.57
N ASP A 75 -4.62 -3.25 -14.33
CA ASP A 75 -3.43 -2.56 -13.81
C ASP A 75 -3.78 -1.64 -12.65
N LEU A 76 -4.91 -0.97 -12.73
CA LEU A 76 -5.40 -0.09 -11.67
C LEU A 76 -5.87 -0.89 -10.44
N ILE A 77 -6.50 -2.06 -10.63
CA ILE A 77 -6.84 -2.99 -9.54
C ILE A 77 -5.56 -3.44 -8.83
N ILE A 78 -4.53 -3.85 -9.57
CA ILE A 78 -3.24 -4.25 -9.02
C ILE A 78 -2.63 -3.13 -8.18
N ALA A 79 -2.55 -1.92 -8.73
CA ALA A 79 -2.00 -0.77 -8.04
C ALA A 79 -2.81 -0.42 -6.77
N SER A 80 -4.14 -0.51 -6.83
CA SER A 80 -5.03 -0.29 -5.69
C SER A 80 -4.85 -1.36 -4.60
N THR A 81 -4.62 -2.62 -4.99
CA THR A 81 -4.32 -3.72 -4.06
C THR A 81 -3.01 -3.47 -3.31
N PHE A 82 -1.96 -3.05 -4.00
CA PHE A 82 -0.71 -2.66 -3.33
C PHE A 82 -0.90 -1.46 -2.39
N CYS A 83 -1.66 -0.45 -2.82
CA CYS A 83 -1.98 0.70 -1.98
C CYS A 83 -2.73 0.28 -0.71
N TYR A 84 -3.64 -0.67 -0.80
CA TYR A 84 -4.34 -1.23 0.35
C TYR A 84 -3.39 -1.96 1.30
N TRP A 85 -2.55 -2.85 0.77
CA TRP A 85 -1.59 -3.58 1.59
C TRP A 85 -0.55 -2.69 2.28
N GLU A 86 -0.15 -1.58 1.65
CA GLU A 86 0.70 -0.58 2.34
C GLU A 86 -0.03 0.08 3.51
N ARG A 87 -1.36 0.31 3.43
CA ARG A 87 -2.15 0.80 4.57
C ARG A 87 -2.23 -0.24 5.69
N VAL A 88 -2.49 -1.50 5.36
CA VAL A 88 -2.49 -2.62 6.32
C VAL A 88 -1.13 -2.73 7.00
N LYS A 89 -0.07 -2.70 6.22
CA LYS A 89 1.30 -2.73 6.73
C LYS A 89 1.60 -1.59 7.70
N ALA A 90 1.20 -0.37 7.35
CA ALA A 90 1.38 0.80 8.23
C ALA A 90 0.61 0.65 9.54
N HIS A 91 -0.60 0.10 9.50
CA HIS A 91 -1.38 -0.21 10.70
C HIS A 91 -0.66 -1.22 11.59
N ILE A 92 -0.16 -2.32 11.02
CA ILE A 92 0.58 -3.34 11.74
C ILE A 92 1.85 -2.76 12.38
N TYR A 93 2.65 -1.99 11.64
CA TYR A 93 3.86 -1.38 12.21
C TYR A 93 3.57 -0.45 13.37
N LYS A 94 2.48 0.30 13.32
CA LYS A 94 2.03 1.14 14.44
C LYS A 94 1.72 0.32 15.69
N GLU A 95 1.07 -0.84 15.53
CA GLU A 95 0.81 -1.77 16.64
C GLU A 95 2.11 -2.38 17.20
N LEU A 96 3.07 -2.69 16.31
CA LEU A 96 4.36 -3.26 16.69
C LEU A 96 5.20 -2.25 17.51
N GLU A 97 5.22 -0.98 17.11
CA GLU A 97 5.93 0.08 17.83
C GLU A 97 5.43 0.22 19.27
N GLN A 98 4.11 0.06 19.50
CA GLN A 98 3.50 0.14 20.84
C GLN A 98 3.90 -1.01 21.76
N ASN A 99 4.35 -2.15 21.22
CA ASN A 99 4.64 -3.36 21.98
C ASN A 99 6.14 -3.60 22.23
N ALA A 100 7.01 -2.60 22.07
CA ALA A 100 8.47 -2.75 22.19
C ALA A 100 9.01 -3.94 21.35
N PHE A 101 8.56 -4.02 20.13
CA PHE A 101 8.66 -5.16 19.21
C PHE A 101 10.08 -5.75 19.10
N ASP A 102 11.11 -4.91 19.11
CA ASP A 102 12.51 -5.35 18.95
C ASP A 102 13.00 -6.21 20.11
N THR A 103 12.39 -6.09 21.29
CA THR A 103 12.74 -6.87 22.49
C THR A 103 12.07 -8.25 22.54
N LEU A 104 11.02 -8.47 21.72
CA LEU A 104 10.26 -9.70 21.71
C LEU A 104 10.98 -10.80 20.93
N THR A 105 10.77 -12.06 21.32
CA THR A 105 11.20 -13.24 20.56
C THR A 105 10.48 -13.32 19.21
N GLY A 106 11.02 -14.09 18.28
CA GLY A 106 10.41 -14.25 16.95
C GLY A 106 8.97 -14.79 17.02
N ILE A 107 8.69 -15.75 17.91
CA ILE A 107 7.34 -16.30 18.04
C ILE A 107 6.34 -15.31 18.64
N GLU A 108 6.78 -14.46 19.59
CA GLU A 108 5.96 -13.37 20.12
C GLU A 108 5.66 -12.33 19.06
N GLN A 109 6.66 -11.97 18.25
CA GLN A 109 6.48 -11.07 17.10
C GLN A 109 5.46 -11.64 16.09
N ILE A 110 5.58 -12.93 15.74
CA ILE A 110 4.62 -13.61 14.87
C ILE A 110 3.20 -13.53 15.46
N SER A 111 3.06 -13.81 16.76
CA SER A 111 1.76 -13.80 17.43
C SER A 111 1.08 -12.43 17.37
N ILE A 112 1.83 -11.35 17.60
CA ILE A 112 1.31 -9.97 17.52
C ILE A 112 0.91 -9.65 16.08
N ILE A 113 1.75 -9.99 15.10
CA ILE A 113 1.47 -9.74 13.68
C ILE A 113 0.20 -10.47 13.23
N LEU A 114 0.07 -11.76 13.56
CA LEU A 114 -1.11 -12.54 13.20
C LEU A 114 -2.38 -12.00 13.88
N LYS A 115 -2.25 -11.57 15.14
CA LYS A 115 -3.35 -10.90 15.83
C LYS A 115 -3.73 -9.60 15.12
N SER A 116 -2.77 -8.76 14.76
CA SER A 116 -3.03 -7.50 14.04
C SER A 116 -3.71 -7.74 12.69
N TYR A 117 -3.33 -8.79 11.95
CA TYR A 117 -4.03 -9.19 10.72
C TYR A 117 -5.48 -9.63 10.99
N SER A 118 -5.69 -10.42 12.06
CA SER A 118 -7.04 -10.83 12.49
C SER A 118 -7.90 -9.63 12.87
N ASP A 119 -7.34 -8.67 13.58
CA ASP A 119 -8.05 -7.47 14.02
C ASP A 119 -8.50 -6.61 12.84
N MET A 120 -7.78 -6.64 11.69
CA MET A 120 -8.18 -5.95 10.46
C MET A 120 -9.56 -6.40 9.94
N LEU A 121 -9.98 -7.65 10.19
CA LEU A 121 -11.33 -8.13 9.84
C LEU A 121 -12.45 -7.32 10.54
N PHE A 122 -12.13 -6.72 11.68
CA PHE A 122 -13.08 -5.92 12.46
C PHE A 122 -12.86 -4.42 12.26
N VAL A 123 -11.62 -3.99 12.02
CA VAL A 123 -11.27 -2.58 11.85
C VAL A 123 -11.60 -2.08 10.45
N ASP A 124 -11.33 -2.90 9.42
CA ASP A 124 -11.57 -2.54 8.01
C ASP A 124 -12.11 -3.73 7.18
N PRO A 125 -13.32 -4.21 7.52
CA PRO A 125 -13.90 -5.38 6.83
C PRO A 125 -14.15 -5.12 5.33
N GLU A 126 -14.42 -3.87 4.94
CA GLU A 126 -14.63 -3.52 3.53
C GLU A 126 -13.33 -3.54 2.73
N GLY A 127 -12.23 -3.10 3.31
CA GLY A 127 -10.90 -3.18 2.70
C GLY A 127 -10.42 -4.63 2.56
N ILE A 128 -10.64 -5.47 3.57
CA ILE A 128 -10.36 -6.91 3.48
C ILE A 128 -11.20 -7.56 2.37
N ARG A 129 -12.50 -7.26 2.31
CA ARG A 129 -13.36 -7.76 1.22
C ARG A 129 -12.82 -7.34 -0.14
N PHE A 130 -12.43 -6.05 -0.28
CA PHE A 130 -11.82 -5.57 -1.53
C PHE A 130 -10.58 -6.39 -1.91
N SER A 131 -9.68 -6.68 -0.96
CA SER A 131 -8.45 -7.43 -1.25
C SER A 131 -8.75 -8.85 -1.77
N LEU A 132 -9.73 -9.52 -1.19
CA LEU A 132 -10.19 -10.84 -1.65
C LEU A 132 -10.85 -10.78 -3.03
N ASP A 133 -11.73 -9.80 -3.26
CA ASP A 133 -12.38 -9.58 -4.56
C ASP A 133 -11.32 -9.26 -5.65
N ALA A 134 -10.28 -8.52 -5.31
CA ALA A 134 -9.19 -8.20 -6.21
C ALA A 134 -8.39 -9.46 -6.60
N GLU A 135 -8.06 -10.32 -5.66
CA GLU A 135 -7.37 -11.59 -5.94
C GLU A 135 -8.20 -12.47 -6.88
N VAL A 136 -9.52 -12.61 -6.62
CA VAL A 136 -10.42 -13.37 -7.49
C VAL A 136 -10.48 -12.77 -8.89
N ALA A 137 -10.60 -11.44 -9.00
CA ALA A 137 -10.65 -10.76 -10.29
C ALA A 137 -9.36 -10.96 -11.08
N LEU A 138 -8.20 -10.78 -10.44
CA LEU A 138 -6.89 -10.95 -11.07
C LEU A 138 -6.62 -12.41 -11.44
N TYR A 139 -7.07 -13.38 -10.63
CA TYR A 139 -6.97 -14.79 -10.96
C TYR A 139 -7.77 -15.17 -12.21
N GLN A 140 -8.96 -14.59 -12.38
CA GLN A 140 -9.79 -14.83 -13.57
C GLN A 140 -9.13 -14.24 -14.84
N VAL A 141 -8.57 -13.05 -14.75
CA VAL A 141 -7.78 -12.44 -15.84
C VAL A 141 -6.59 -13.32 -16.19
N GLY A 142 -5.88 -13.82 -15.19
CA GLY A 142 -4.73 -14.71 -15.37
C GLY A 142 -5.05 -16.03 -16.06
N LYS A 143 -6.24 -16.59 -15.85
CA LYS A 143 -6.69 -17.78 -16.58
C LYS A 143 -6.90 -17.54 -18.08
N ASN A 144 -7.27 -16.31 -18.44
CA ASN A 144 -7.55 -15.93 -19.81
C ASN A 144 -6.34 -15.35 -20.56
N SER A 145 -5.27 -15.03 -19.84
CA SER A 145 -4.02 -14.53 -20.41
C SER A 145 -2.87 -15.45 -20.00
N HIS A 146 -2.08 -15.91 -20.96
CA HIS A 146 -0.85 -16.70 -20.72
C HIS A 146 0.22 -15.92 -19.91
N VAL A 147 -0.10 -14.71 -19.46
CA VAL A 147 0.82 -13.74 -18.86
C VAL A 147 0.85 -13.79 -17.33
N ILE A 148 -0.20 -14.31 -16.65
CA ILE A 148 -0.28 -14.23 -15.20
C ILE A 148 -0.27 -15.61 -14.53
N ASN A 149 0.79 -16.39 -14.77
CA ASN A 149 1.13 -17.54 -13.91
C ASN A 149 2.21 -17.20 -12.87
N ARG A 150 2.57 -15.92 -12.71
CA ARG A 150 3.49 -15.46 -11.66
C ARG A 150 2.90 -14.23 -10.99
N PRO A 151 2.89 -14.17 -9.64
CA PRO A 151 2.68 -12.92 -8.96
C PRO A 151 3.64 -11.88 -9.56
N PRO A 152 3.20 -10.61 -9.73
CA PRO A 152 4.11 -9.56 -10.19
C PRO A 152 5.41 -9.62 -9.38
N GLU A 153 6.57 -9.42 -10.03
CA GLU A 153 7.90 -9.46 -9.37
C GLU A 153 7.97 -8.64 -8.08
N ARG A 154 7.09 -7.65 -7.94
CA ARG A 154 6.91 -6.86 -6.73
C ARG A 154 6.47 -7.69 -5.53
N PHE A 155 5.64 -8.73 -5.70
CA PHE A 155 5.24 -9.63 -4.62
C PHE A 155 6.38 -10.55 -4.17
N GLU A 156 7.24 -10.99 -5.09
CA GLU A 156 8.39 -11.84 -4.76
C GLU A 156 9.42 -11.12 -3.88
N ARG A 157 9.50 -9.78 -3.99
CA ARG A 157 10.40 -8.92 -3.20
C ARG A 157 9.78 -8.35 -1.93
N TYR A 158 8.50 -8.65 -1.69
CA TYR A 158 7.79 -8.10 -0.54
C TYR A 158 8.22 -8.82 0.73
N THR A 159 9.12 -8.21 1.48
CA THR A 159 9.49 -8.62 2.85
C THR A 159 8.56 -7.93 3.84
N GLY A 160 7.41 -8.56 4.09
CA GLY A 160 6.48 -8.09 5.12
C GLY A 160 6.99 -8.34 6.54
N PRO A 161 6.34 -7.72 7.55
CA PRO A 161 6.73 -7.88 8.95
C PRO A 161 6.75 -9.36 9.40
N LEU A 162 5.83 -10.19 8.89
CA LEU A 162 5.79 -11.61 9.20
C LEU A 162 7.06 -12.35 8.76
N SER A 163 7.58 -12.07 7.56
CA SER A 163 8.81 -12.68 7.06
C SER A 163 10.03 -12.32 7.91
N ILE A 164 10.04 -11.09 8.46
CA ILE A 164 11.12 -10.63 9.36
C ILE A 164 11.01 -11.37 10.69
N ALA A 165 9.82 -11.47 11.27
CA ALA A 165 9.57 -12.16 12.54
C ALA A 165 9.88 -13.66 12.45
N ILE A 166 9.55 -14.33 11.35
CA ILE A 166 9.88 -15.74 11.12
C ILE A 166 11.41 -15.92 11.08
N ARG A 167 12.13 -15.06 10.35
CA ARG A 167 13.62 -15.13 10.33
C ARG A 167 14.22 -14.93 11.72
N LYS A 168 13.68 -14.02 12.52
CA LYS A 168 14.08 -13.82 13.91
C LYS A 168 13.81 -15.06 14.74
N GLY A 169 12.63 -15.67 14.61
CA GLY A 169 12.27 -16.90 15.33
C GLY A 169 13.14 -18.10 14.97
N LEU A 170 13.58 -18.20 13.71
CA LEU A 170 14.57 -19.20 13.30
C LEU A 170 15.95 -18.93 13.92
N ALA A 171 16.33 -17.66 14.05
CA ALA A 171 17.63 -17.27 14.59
C ALA A 171 17.69 -17.39 16.13
N ASP A 172 16.60 -17.09 16.85
CA ASP A 172 16.51 -17.15 18.31
C ASP A 172 16.00 -18.54 18.81
N GLY A 173 15.71 -19.46 17.90
CA GLY A 173 15.30 -20.84 18.21
C GLY A 173 13.83 -20.98 18.64
N THR A 174 13.04 -19.94 18.60
CA THR A 174 11.60 -19.98 18.97
C THR A 174 10.72 -20.51 17.83
N VAL A 175 11.24 -20.56 16.61
CA VAL A 175 10.61 -21.22 15.45
C VAL A 175 11.49 -22.38 14.98
N SER A 176 10.87 -23.54 14.76
CA SER A 176 11.59 -24.72 14.30
C SER A 176 12.20 -24.51 12.89
N PRO A 177 13.46 -24.91 12.65
CA PRO A 177 14.06 -24.86 11.31
C PRO A 177 13.37 -25.79 10.30
N ASN A 178 12.57 -26.75 10.79
CA ASN A 178 11.75 -27.62 9.94
C ASN A 178 10.41 -26.99 9.53
N ALA A 179 10.11 -25.78 10.02
CA ALA A 179 8.93 -25.04 9.58
C ALA A 179 9.10 -24.68 8.09
N ASN A 180 8.27 -25.26 7.23
CA ASN A 180 8.32 -25.03 5.80
C ASN A 180 7.60 -23.72 5.47
N ILE A 181 8.36 -22.62 5.39
CA ILE A 181 7.85 -21.26 5.10
C ILE A 181 7.11 -21.19 3.74
N LYS A 182 7.35 -22.15 2.83
CA LYS A 182 6.66 -22.21 1.53
C LYS A 182 5.25 -22.81 1.60
N GLN A 183 4.84 -23.32 2.75
CA GLN A 183 3.53 -23.95 2.98
C GLN A 183 2.61 -23.11 3.87
N LEU A 184 3.07 -21.93 4.31
CA LEU A 184 2.27 -20.90 4.96
C LEU A 184 1.82 -19.85 3.95
#